data_0241aeb3dd8ed642b72e5151dc423129
#
_entry.id   0241aeb3dd8ed642b72e5151dc423129
#
_cell.length_a   1.000
_cell.length_b   1.000
_cell.length_c   1.000
_cell.angle_alpha   90.00
_cell.angle_beta   90.00
_cell.angle_gamma   90.00
#
_symmetry.space_group_name_H-M   'P 1'
#
loop_
_entity.id
_entity.type
_entity.pdbx_description
1 polymer ?
#
loop_
_entity_poly.entity_id
_entity_poly.type
_entity_poly.pdbx_seq_one_letter_code
_entity_poly.pdbx_strand_id
1 'polypeptide(L)'
;MNAKHVLNYAADQGAKFVSIRFTDLPGAWHHLSYPIDQLTEDSFEEGFGFDASSLRGWAHIHESDMLLIPDPSRCWVDPFAEESTICLIANVVEPMTKEGYGFDPRSVAVRAESYLKFTGLADTVYIGTEAEFFVFDEVFYHN
;
A
#
# COMPACT_ATOMS: atom_id res chain seq x y z
N MET A 1 -8.28 -4.66 12.35
CA MET A 1 -8.89 -5.76 11.57
C MET A 1 -7.83 -6.84 11.37
N ASN A 2 -8.23 -8.06 10.98
CA ASN A 2 -7.33 -9.13 10.57
C ASN A 2 -7.74 -9.60 9.17
N ALA A 3 -6.95 -10.50 8.54
CA ALA A 3 -7.19 -11.01 7.20
C ALA A 3 -8.63 -11.52 7.01
N LYS A 4 -9.11 -12.34 7.94
CA LYS A 4 -10.47 -12.91 7.88
C LYS A 4 -11.57 -11.83 7.88
N HIS A 5 -11.39 -10.74 8.63
CA HIS A 5 -12.34 -9.62 8.62
C HIS A 5 -12.34 -8.91 7.25
N VAL A 6 -11.17 -8.75 6.62
CA VAL A 6 -11.08 -8.15 5.28
C VAL A 6 -11.80 -9.01 4.25
N LEU A 7 -11.59 -10.34 4.28
CA LEU A 7 -12.26 -11.26 3.36
C LEU A 7 -13.79 -11.25 3.54
N ASN A 8 -14.27 -11.25 4.78
CA ASN A 8 -15.70 -11.14 5.05
C ASN A 8 -16.26 -9.80 4.56
N TYR A 9 -15.56 -8.70 4.84
CA TYR A 9 -15.96 -7.37 4.35
C TYR A 9 -16.01 -7.33 2.82
N ALA A 10 -15.01 -7.90 2.13
CA ALA A 10 -15.01 -7.99 0.67
C ALA A 10 -16.23 -8.75 0.14
N ALA A 11 -16.58 -9.88 0.77
CA ALA A 11 -17.76 -10.67 0.42
C ALA A 11 -19.05 -9.88 0.65
N ASP A 12 -19.20 -9.21 1.79
CA ASP A 12 -20.37 -8.39 2.13
C ASP A 12 -20.56 -7.22 1.16
N GLN A 13 -19.45 -6.66 0.62
CA GLN A 13 -19.48 -5.59 -0.38
C GLN A 13 -19.66 -6.11 -1.82
N GLY A 14 -19.73 -7.42 -2.03
CA GLY A 14 -19.80 -8.03 -3.36
C GLY A 14 -18.60 -7.68 -4.23
N ALA A 15 -17.41 -7.56 -3.62
CA ALA A 15 -16.21 -7.14 -4.31
C ALA A 15 -15.84 -8.11 -5.43
N LYS A 16 -15.46 -7.57 -6.59
CA LYS A 16 -14.94 -8.31 -7.74
C LYS A 16 -13.43 -8.20 -7.88
N PHE A 17 -12.86 -7.11 -7.37
CA PHE A 17 -11.44 -6.83 -7.44
C PHE A 17 -10.88 -6.42 -6.08
N VAL A 18 -9.58 -6.59 -5.93
CA VAL A 18 -8.78 -5.99 -4.87
C VAL A 18 -7.70 -5.11 -5.50
N SER A 19 -7.53 -3.90 -4.95
CA SER A 19 -6.48 -2.95 -5.30
C SER A 19 -5.47 -2.88 -4.16
N ILE A 20 -4.27 -3.41 -4.39
CA ILE A 20 -3.17 -3.38 -3.43
C ILE A 20 -2.37 -2.11 -3.69
N ARG A 21 -2.37 -1.19 -2.73
CA ARG A 21 -1.79 0.16 -2.87
C ARG A 21 -0.53 0.32 -2.05
N PHE A 22 0.43 1.03 -2.60
CA PHE A 22 1.69 1.37 -1.93
C PHE A 22 2.20 2.74 -2.41
N THR A 23 3.16 3.32 -1.71
CA THR A 23 3.67 4.67 -1.99
C THR A 23 5.15 4.58 -2.36
N ASP A 24 5.59 5.31 -3.38
CA ASP A 24 6.99 5.46 -3.73
C ASP A 24 7.68 6.61 -2.95
N LEU A 25 9.01 6.77 -3.12
CA LEU A 25 9.78 7.84 -2.48
C LEU A 25 9.30 9.26 -2.83
N PRO A 26 8.94 9.59 -4.09
CA PRO A 26 8.35 10.87 -4.43
C PRO A 26 6.97 11.13 -3.84
N GLY A 27 6.31 10.11 -3.26
CA GLY A 27 4.99 10.22 -2.67
C GLY A 27 3.85 9.86 -3.63
N ALA A 28 4.15 9.33 -4.82
CA ALA A 28 3.13 8.85 -5.73
C ALA A 28 2.49 7.54 -5.20
N TRP A 29 1.19 7.46 -5.36
CA TRP A 29 0.43 6.28 -4.93
C TRP A 29 0.27 5.33 -6.11
N HIS A 30 0.88 4.17 -6.01
CA HIS A 30 0.79 3.10 -6.99
C HIS A 30 -0.19 2.03 -6.52
N HIS A 31 -0.67 1.22 -7.45
CA HIS A 31 -1.50 0.06 -7.12
C HIS A 31 -1.36 -1.07 -8.13
N LEU A 32 -1.60 -2.27 -7.67
CA LEU A 32 -1.84 -3.45 -8.49
C LEU A 32 -3.25 -3.95 -8.22
N SER A 33 -3.95 -4.32 -9.28
CA SER A 33 -5.32 -4.83 -9.18
C SER A 33 -5.37 -6.31 -9.53
N TYR A 34 -6.07 -7.08 -8.71
CA TYR A 34 -6.28 -8.50 -8.91
C TYR A 34 -7.77 -8.84 -8.81
N PRO A 35 -8.24 -9.90 -9.48
CA PRO A 35 -9.54 -10.49 -9.18
C PRO A 35 -9.64 -10.85 -7.69
N ILE A 36 -10.82 -10.69 -7.11
CA ILE A 36 -11.00 -10.85 -5.65
C ILE A 36 -10.71 -12.27 -5.15
N ASP A 37 -10.86 -13.28 -5.99
CA ASP A 37 -10.56 -14.67 -5.68
C ASP A 37 -9.05 -14.95 -5.42
N GLN A 38 -8.17 -14.05 -5.84
CA GLN A 38 -6.75 -14.10 -5.53
C GLN A 38 -6.41 -13.54 -4.15
N LEU A 39 -7.34 -12.85 -3.50
CA LEU A 39 -7.15 -12.39 -2.12
C LEU A 39 -7.59 -13.50 -1.16
N THR A 40 -6.64 -14.19 -0.56
CA THR A 40 -6.83 -15.26 0.43
C THR A 40 -6.24 -14.87 1.78
N GLU A 41 -6.43 -15.68 2.81
CA GLU A 41 -5.74 -15.46 4.09
C GLU A 41 -4.22 -15.49 3.93
N ASP A 42 -3.71 -16.41 3.09
CA ASP A 42 -2.28 -16.57 2.83
C ASP A 42 -1.68 -15.34 2.12
N SER A 43 -2.46 -14.62 1.33
CA SER A 43 -1.99 -13.40 0.66
C SER A 43 -1.48 -12.31 1.62
N PHE A 44 -1.93 -12.33 2.89
CA PHE A 44 -1.48 -11.39 3.91
C PHE A 44 -0.12 -11.76 4.53
N GLU A 45 0.36 -12.97 4.30
CA GLU A 45 1.67 -13.47 4.73
C GLU A 45 2.63 -13.63 3.56
N GLU A 46 2.16 -14.22 2.46
CA GLU A 46 2.96 -14.48 1.27
C GLU A 46 3.16 -13.22 0.41
N GLY A 47 2.13 -12.37 0.34
CA GLY A 47 2.14 -11.12 -0.42
C GLY A 47 1.90 -11.30 -1.91
N PHE A 48 1.98 -10.18 -2.64
CA PHE A 48 1.86 -10.11 -4.09
C PHE A 48 3.17 -9.64 -4.69
N GLY A 49 3.71 -10.42 -5.63
CA GLY A 49 4.95 -10.09 -6.32
C GLY A 49 4.78 -8.94 -7.30
N PHE A 50 5.77 -8.05 -7.38
CA PHE A 50 5.85 -7.03 -8.41
C PHE A 50 7.29 -6.66 -8.74
N ASP A 51 7.50 -6.11 -9.94
CA ASP A 51 8.79 -5.59 -10.40
C ASP A 51 8.97 -4.12 -10.01
N ALA A 52 9.82 -3.88 -9.02
CA ALA A 52 10.13 -2.55 -8.52
C ALA A 52 11.08 -1.74 -9.41
N SER A 53 11.67 -2.34 -10.47
CA SER A 53 12.53 -1.60 -11.42
C SER A 53 11.76 -0.58 -12.24
N SER A 54 10.44 -0.75 -12.34
CA SER A 54 9.54 0.23 -12.96
C SER A 54 9.34 1.50 -12.14
N LEU A 55 9.76 1.49 -10.86
CA LEU A 55 9.63 2.61 -9.93
C LEU A 55 10.90 3.43 -9.88
N ARG A 56 10.75 4.74 -10.10
CA ARG A 56 11.88 5.65 -10.13
C ARG A 56 12.62 5.70 -8.78
N GLY A 57 13.91 5.37 -8.81
CA GLY A 57 14.80 5.45 -7.64
C GLY A 57 14.71 4.25 -6.69
N TRP A 58 14.00 3.19 -7.08
CA TRP A 58 13.94 1.96 -6.28
C TRP A 58 15.05 0.97 -6.67
N ALA A 59 14.72 -0.22 -7.12
CA ALA A 59 15.70 -1.26 -7.37
C ALA A 59 16.30 -1.21 -8.78
N HIS A 60 17.49 -1.78 -8.93
CA HIS A 60 18.06 -2.11 -10.24
C HIS A 60 17.45 -3.40 -10.78
N ILE A 61 17.45 -3.58 -12.11
CA ILE A 61 16.84 -4.73 -12.82
C ILE A 61 17.27 -6.11 -12.25
N HIS A 62 18.41 -6.19 -11.63
CA HIS A 62 18.97 -7.47 -11.12
C HIS A 62 18.42 -7.88 -9.74
N GLU A 63 17.75 -6.96 -9.01
CA GLU A 63 17.23 -7.16 -7.66
C GLU A 63 15.86 -6.46 -7.52
N SER A 64 15.05 -6.55 -8.57
CA SER A 64 13.82 -5.76 -8.67
C SER A 64 12.57 -6.45 -8.16
N ASP A 65 12.61 -7.75 -7.96
CA ASP A 65 11.45 -8.49 -7.44
C ASP A 65 11.22 -8.15 -5.98
N MET A 66 10.05 -7.59 -5.70
CA MET A 66 9.59 -7.23 -4.36
C MET A 66 8.22 -7.83 -4.07
N LEU A 67 7.85 -7.87 -2.80
CA LEU A 67 6.54 -8.31 -2.37
C LEU A 67 5.76 -7.16 -1.74
N LEU A 68 4.48 -7.10 -2.07
CA LEU A 68 3.48 -6.26 -1.40
C LEU A 68 2.74 -7.10 -0.36
N ILE A 69 2.99 -6.86 0.91
CA ILE A 69 2.27 -7.50 2.01
C ILE A 69 1.11 -6.61 2.42
N PRO A 70 -0.14 -7.00 2.15
CA PRO A 70 -1.31 -6.19 2.49
C PRO A 70 -1.44 -6.02 4.01
N ASP A 71 -1.74 -4.80 4.44
CA ASP A 71 -2.03 -4.49 5.84
C ASP A 71 -3.53 -4.66 6.10
N PRO A 72 -3.95 -5.65 6.90
CA PRO A 72 -5.36 -5.89 7.16
C PRO A 72 -5.98 -4.88 8.14
N SER A 73 -5.20 -3.96 8.70
CA SER A 73 -5.68 -3.01 9.71
C SER A 73 -6.73 -2.05 9.15
N ARG A 74 -6.67 -1.75 7.85
CA ARG A 74 -7.63 -0.91 7.14
C ARG A 74 -7.90 -1.41 5.73
N CYS A 75 -9.19 -1.51 5.41
CA CYS A 75 -9.66 -1.69 4.03
C CYS A 75 -10.88 -0.81 3.78
N TRP A 76 -11.13 -0.50 2.52
CA TRP A 76 -12.30 0.28 2.10
C TRP A 76 -12.70 -0.08 0.67
N VAL A 77 -13.94 0.22 0.30
CA VAL A 77 -14.38 0.14 -1.09
C VAL A 77 -13.91 1.38 -1.84
N ASP A 78 -13.33 1.20 -3.04
CA ASP A 78 -12.98 2.33 -3.91
C ASP A 78 -14.25 3.01 -4.43
N PRO A 79 -14.51 4.28 -4.06
CA PRO A 79 -15.72 4.97 -4.47
C PRO A 79 -15.71 5.40 -5.94
N PHE A 80 -14.57 5.28 -6.64
CA PHE A 80 -14.39 5.71 -8.03
C PHE A 80 -14.29 4.54 -9.01
N ALA A 81 -14.20 3.31 -8.52
CA ALA A 81 -14.16 2.13 -9.37
C ALA A 81 -15.56 1.80 -9.90
N GLU A 82 -15.65 1.44 -11.19
CA GLU A 82 -16.91 1.01 -11.82
C GLU A 82 -17.43 -0.28 -11.19
N GLU A 83 -16.54 -1.25 -10.96
CA GLU A 83 -16.84 -2.50 -10.29
C GLU A 83 -16.40 -2.46 -8.83
N SER A 84 -17.18 -3.09 -7.94
CA SER A 84 -16.84 -3.11 -6.50
C SER A 84 -15.42 -3.63 -6.27
N THR A 85 -14.57 -2.74 -5.78
CA THR A 85 -13.13 -2.97 -5.59
C THR A 85 -12.75 -2.66 -4.16
N ILE A 86 -12.14 -3.62 -3.47
CA ILE A 86 -11.57 -3.41 -2.13
C ILE A 86 -10.16 -2.85 -2.26
N CYS A 87 -9.88 -1.77 -1.54
CA CYS A 87 -8.54 -1.21 -1.43
C CYS A 87 -7.86 -1.65 -0.15
N LEU A 88 -6.62 -2.06 -0.26
CA LEU A 88 -5.69 -2.37 0.83
C LEU A 88 -4.40 -1.60 0.64
N ILE A 89 -3.82 -1.10 1.72
CA ILE A 89 -2.45 -0.57 1.71
C ILE A 89 -1.50 -1.71 2.01
N ALA A 90 -0.36 -1.76 1.32
CA ALA A 90 0.65 -2.78 1.54
C ALA A 90 1.98 -2.19 2.03
N ASN A 91 2.71 -3.00 2.77
CA ASN A 91 4.13 -2.80 3.03
C ASN A 91 4.93 -3.46 1.91
N VAL A 92 6.02 -2.81 1.51
CA VAL A 92 6.94 -3.39 0.53
C VAL A 92 8.06 -4.11 1.27
N VAL A 93 8.28 -5.37 0.93
CA VAL A 93 9.30 -6.19 1.60
C VAL A 93 10.18 -6.93 0.60
N GLU A 94 11.40 -7.23 1.03
CA GLU A 94 12.35 -8.09 0.32
C GLU A 94 11.83 -9.53 0.27
N PRO A 95 11.81 -10.19 -0.89
CA PRO A 95 11.22 -11.53 -1.01
C PRO A 95 11.91 -12.60 -0.15
N MET A 96 13.24 -12.53 -0.04
CA MET A 96 14.03 -13.55 0.64
C MET A 96 14.06 -13.39 2.16
N THR A 97 14.16 -12.15 2.65
CA THR A 97 14.28 -11.86 4.08
C THR A 97 12.95 -11.55 4.74
N LYS A 98 11.96 -11.14 3.94
CA LYS A 98 10.67 -10.57 4.39
C LYS A 98 10.84 -9.30 5.24
N GLU A 99 12.02 -8.70 5.20
CA GLU A 99 12.26 -7.42 5.86
C GLU A 99 11.70 -6.26 5.03
N GLY A 100 11.28 -5.20 5.71
CA GLY A 100 10.74 -4.00 5.04
C GLY A 100 11.78 -3.36 4.12
N TYR A 101 11.40 -3.10 2.88
CA TYR A 101 12.27 -2.49 1.89
C TYR A 101 12.76 -1.10 2.35
N GLY A 102 14.06 -0.85 2.21
CA GLY A 102 14.70 0.35 2.75
C GLY A 102 14.19 1.67 2.18
N PHE A 103 13.72 1.66 0.93
CA PHE A 103 13.18 2.84 0.23
C PHE A 103 11.65 2.91 0.26
N ASP A 104 10.97 2.00 0.94
CA ASP A 104 9.54 2.11 1.19
C ASP A 104 9.28 3.14 2.30
N PRO A 105 8.58 4.27 2.02
CA PRO A 105 8.27 5.28 3.03
C PRO A 105 7.47 4.72 4.21
N ARG A 106 6.60 3.74 3.96
CA ARG A 106 5.82 3.09 5.00
C ARG A 106 6.70 2.26 5.94
N SER A 107 7.70 1.57 5.42
CA SER A 107 8.69 0.85 6.22
C SER A 107 9.52 1.81 7.11
N VAL A 108 9.83 3.01 6.62
CA VAL A 108 10.47 4.06 7.43
C VAL A 108 9.57 4.49 8.59
N ALA A 109 8.28 4.73 8.33
CA ALA A 109 7.32 5.11 9.35
C ALA A 109 7.14 4.03 10.42
N VAL A 110 7.05 2.75 10.02
CA VAL A 110 6.98 1.59 10.95
C VAL A 110 8.22 1.51 11.85
N ARG A 111 9.42 1.74 11.27
CA ARG A 111 10.66 1.79 12.08
C ARG A 111 10.67 2.95 13.06
N ALA A 112 10.20 4.12 12.64
CA ALA A 112 10.11 5.30 13.50
C ALA A 112 9.15 5.09 14.67
N GLU A 113 7.98 4.49 14.41
CA GLU A 113 7.00 4.13 15.45
C GLU A 113 7.59 3.10 16.44
N SER A 114 8.26 2.08 15.92
CA SER A 114 8.92 1.06 16.74
C SER A 114 10.02 1.65 17.61
N TYR A 115 10.81 2.58 17.06
CA TYR A 115 11.86 3.30 17.79
C TYR A 115 11.26 4.16 18.91
N LEU A 116 10.17 4.89 18.64
CA LEU A 116 9.49 5.69 19.65
C LEU A 116 9.06 4.83 20.85
N LYS A 117 8.42 3.69 20.59
CA LYS A 117 8.03 2.73 21.63
C LYS A 117 9.24 2.18 22.40
N PHE A 118 10.32 1.87 21.69
CA PHE A 118 11.56 1.37 22.30
C PHE A 118 12.20 2.39 23.25
N THR A 119 12.15 3.69 22.94
CA THR A 119 12.68 4.73 23.81
C THR A 119 11.89 4.92 25.11
N GLY A 120 10.66 4.41 25.18
CA GLY A 120 9.77 4.61 26.33
C GLY A 120 9.25 6.04 26.50
N LEU A 121 9.53 6.95 25.54
CA LEU A 121 9.07 8.35 25.58
C LEU A 121 7.58 8.47 25.25
N ALA A 122 7.11 7.69 24.30
CA ALA A 122 5.70 7.64 23.90
C ALA A 122 5.42 6.32 23.18
N ASP A 123 4.15 5.96 23.06
CA ASP A 123 3.65 4.80 22.33
C ASP A 123 2.79 5.18 21.12
N THR A 124 2.46 6.44 20.99
CA THR A 124 1.53 6.95 19.96
C THR A 124 2.01 8.28 19.40
N VAL A 125 1.84 8.46 18.10
CA VAL A 125 2.07 9.72 17.39
C VAL A 125 0.77 10.14 16.72
N TYR A 126 0.38 11.40 16.91
CA TYR A 126 -0.71 12.03 16.18
C TYR A 126 -0.13 12.96 15.12
N ILE A 127 -0.53 12.74 13.87
CA ILE A 127 -0.07 13.53 12.73
C ILE A 127 -1.30 14.12 12.04
N GLY A 128 -1.32 15.46 11.89
CA GLY A 128 -2.29 16.16 11.05
C GLY A 128 -1.69 16.32 9.66
N THR A 129 -2.33 15.71 8.66
CA THR A 129 -1.95 15.91 7.26
C THR A 129 -2.75 17.06 6.66
N GLU A 130 -2.07 17.93 5.86
CA GLU A 130 -2.70 19.02 5.13
C GLU A 130 -2.60 18.70 3.63
N ALA A 131 -3.71 18.25 3.03
CA ALA A 131 -3.77 17.97 1.61
C ALA A 131 -4.29 19.21 0.86
N GLU A 132 -3.44 19.79 0.01
CA GLU A 132 -3.76 20.98 -0.78
C GLU A 132 -3.76 20.65 -2.27
N PHE A 133 -4.73 21.19 -2.99
CA PHE A 133 -4.82 21.03 -4.44
C PHE A 133 -5.57 22.18 -5.09
N PHE A 134 -5.37 22.34 -6.40
CA PHE A 134 -6.08 23.31 -7.21
C PHE A 134 -7.07 22.60 -8.14
N VAL A 135 -8.21 23.20 -8.33
CA VAL A 135 -9.18 22.82 -9.36
C VAL A 135 -9.18 23.91 -10.42
N PHE A 136 -8.86 23.55 -11.67
CA PHE A 136 -8.81 24.47 -12.79
C PHE A 136 -9.98 24.21 -13.73
N ASP A 137 -10.63 25.27 -14.20
CA ASP A 137 -11.63 25.14 -15.27
C ASP A 137 -10.93 24.79 -16.59
N GLU A 138 -9.80 25.44 -16.87
CA GLU A 138 -9.01 25.23 -18.09
C GLU A 138 -7.52 25.43 -17.83
N VAL A 139 -6.68 24.74 -18.61
CA VAL A 139 -5.21 24.89 -18.58
C VAL A 139 -4.73 25.17 -20.00
N PHE A 140 -4.08 26.33 -20.19
CA PHE A 140 -3.53 26.74 -21.49
C PHE A 140 -2.01 26.53 -21.49
N TYR A 141 -1.52 25.82 -22.49
CA TYR A 141 -0.09 25.69 -22.77
C TYR A 141 0.26 26.57 -23.98
N HIS A 142 1.22 27.45 -23.84
CA HIS A 142 1.80 28.15 -24.95
C HIS A 142 2.86 27.28 -25.62
N ASN A 143 2.69 27.01 -26.92
CA ASN A 143 3.72 26.38 -27.76
C ASN A 143 4.69 27.47 -28.26
#